data_432b7fe46a60eb19a5740f7e8c3b46f3
#
_entry.id   432b7fe46a60eb19a5740f7e8c3b46f3
#
_cell.length_a   1.000
_cell.length_b   1.000
_cell.length_c   1.000
_cell.angle_alpha   90.00
_cell.angle_beta   90.00
_cell.angle_gamma   90.00
#
_symmetry.space_group_name_H-M   'P 1'
#
loop_
_entity.id
_entity.type
_entity.pdbx_description
1 polymer ?
#
loop_
_entity_poly.entity_id
_entity_poly.type
_entity_poly.pdbx_seq_one_letter_code
_entity_poly.pdbx_strand_id
1 'polypeptide(L)'
;FDEVVVAVFINSTKQSLFTVEERIEMIKQTTSDLPNIKVDSWSGLTVDYCKQNNIDVITKGLRAVSDFDYELQQAQVNLQAGVDTMFMATDPAHSFLSSSLVKELAKYNGDISTMVPPSVQQALLKKTGGK
;
A
#
# COMPACT_ATOMS: atom_id res chain seq x y z
N PHE A 1 17.17 3.77 2.64
CA PHE A 1 16.80 3.48 4.03
C PHE A 1 17.42 2.18 4.50
N ASP A 2 17.86 2.15 5.75
CA ASP A 2 18.41 0.92 6.35
C ASP A 2 17.32 -0.14 6.58
N GLU A 3 16.13 0.30 6.95
CA GLU A 3 14.96 -0.54 7.16
C GLU A 3 13.70 0.16 6.64
N VAL A 4 12.85 -0.58 5.97
CA VAL A 4 11.53 -0.11 5.53
C VAL A 4 10.46 -1.04 6.07
N VAL A 5 9.45 -0.47 6.72
CA VAL A 5 8.29 -1.21 7.20
C VAL A 5 7.10 -0.95 6.30
N VAL A 6 6.55 -2.00 5.72
CA VAL A 6 5.28 -1.95 4.99
C VAL A 6 4.18 -2.37 5.97
N ALA A 7 3.42 -1.39 6.45
CA ALA A 7 2.36 -1.63 7.42
C ALA A 7 0.99 -1.71 6.75
N VAL A 8 0.30 -2.82 6.94
CA VAL A 8 -1.08 -3.02 6.50
C VAL A 8 -2.02 -2.50 7.58
N PHE A 9 -2.68 -1.38 7.31
CA PHE A 9 -3.61 -0.80 8.28
C PHE A 9 -4.98 -1.45 8.17
N ILE A 10 -5.53 -1.84 9.32
CA ILE A 10 -6.84 -2.42 9.45
C ILE A 10 -7.86 -1.29 9.53
N ASN A 11 -8.70 -1.16 8.51
CA ASN A 11 -9.79 -0.19 8.48
C ASN A 11 -11.12 -0.93 8.56
N SER A 12 -11.80 -0.84 9.70
CA SER A 12 -13.08 -1.52 9.96
C SER A 12 -14.23 -1.01 9.09
N THR A 13 -14.11 0.20 8.53
CA THR A 13 -15.16 0.81 7.67
C THR A 13 -14.99 0.47 6.18
N LYS A 14 -13.85 -0.07 5.78
CA LYS A 14 -13.54 -0.40 4.39
C LYS A 14 -13.48 -1.92 4.19
N GLN A 15 -14.33 -2.44 3.32
CA GLN A 15 -14.23 -3.82 2.86
C GLN A 15 -13.11 -3.95 1.84
N SER A 16 -12.07 -4.71 2.19
CA SER A 16 -11.01 -5.09 1.27
C SER A 16 -11.31 -6.44 0.63
N LEU A 17 -10.89 -6.63 -0.62
CA LEU A 17 -11.04 -7.92 -1.33
C LEU A 17 -10.24 -9.03 -0.64
N PHE A 18 -9.08 -8.71 -0.11
CA PHE A 18 -8.19 -9.63 0.60
C PHE A 18 -8.21 -9.37 2.10
N THR A 19 -8.07 -10.43 2.88
CA THR A 19 -7.87 -10.31 4.32
C THR A 19 -6.53 -9.65 4.64
N VAL A 20 -6.34 -9.24 5.89
CA VAL A 20 -5.07 -8.68 6.34
C VAL A 20 -3.94 -9.69 6.16
N GLU A 21 -4.18 -10.94 6.50
CA GLU A 21 -3.21 -12.05 6.38
C GLU A 21 -2.83 -12.30 4.93
N GLU A 22 -3.80 -12.35 4.02
CA GLU A 22 -3.56 -12.49 2.58
C GLU A 22 -2.72 -11.34 2.02
N ARG A 23 -3.02 -10.11 2.45
CA ARG A 23 -2.28 -8.91 2.03
C ARG A 23 -0.83 -8.94 2.53
N ILE A 24 -0.61 -9.29 3.78
CA ILE A 24 0.73 -9.45 4.36
C ILE A 24 1.52 -10.50 3.59
N GLU A 25 0.92 -11.65 3.32
CA GLU A 25 1.59 -12.72 2.59
C GLU A 25 2.00 -12.31 1.17
N MET A 26 1.10 -11.65 0.43
CA MET A 26 1.41 -11.13 -0.91
C MET A 26 2.55 -10.10 -0.88
N ILE A 27 2.57 -9.21 0.11
CA ILE A 27 3.66 -8.23 0.25
C ILE A 27 4.98 -8.93 0.54
N LYS A 28 4.99 -9.90 1.47
CA LYS A 28 6.19 -10.69 1.78
C LYS A 28 6.74 -11.42 0.57
N GLN A 29 5.88 -12.06 -0.21
CA GLN A 29 6.28 -12.74 -1.45
C GLN A 29 6.87 -11.77 -2.46
N THR A 30 6.23 -10.61 -2.65
CA THR A 30 6.67 -9.60 -3.62
C THR A 30 8.00 -8.94 -3.23
N THR A 31 8.29 -8.85 -1.94
CA THR A 31 9.50 -8.19 -1.40
C THR A 31 10.54 -9.16 -0.87
N SER A 32 10.44 -10.44 -1.21
CA SER A 32 11.31 -11.50 -0.67
C SER A 32 12.79 -11.33 -1.02
N ASP A 33 13.09 -10.62 -2.10
CA ASP A 33 14.44 -10.28 -2.55
C ASP A 33 15.02 -9.01 -1.89
N LEU A 34 14.23 -8.32 -1.06
CA LEU A 34 14.60 -7.09 -0.37
C LEU A 34 14.80 -7.36 1.13
N PRO A 35 16.05 -7.54 1.60
CA PRO A 35 16.31 -8.01 2.97
C PRO A 35 16.00 -6.98 4.06
N ASN A 36 15.88 -5.70 3.70
CA ASN A 36 15.59 -4.61 4.62
C ASN A 36 14.10 -4.25 4.73
N ILE A 37 13.21 -5.06 4.13
CA ILE A 37 11.77 -4.87 4.21
C ILE A 37 11.20 -5.73 5.36
N LYS A 38 10.43 -5.08 6.23
CA LYS A 38 9.56 -5.74 7.21
C LYS A 38 8.10 -5.51 6.83
N VAL A 39 7.26 -6.49 7.07
CA VAL A 39 5.81 -6.39 6.82
C VAL A 39 5.09 -6.58 8.13
N ASP A 40 4.19 -5.67 8.46
CA ASP A 40 3.44 -5.67 9.69
C ASP A 40 1.99 -5.25 9.47
N SER A 41 1.17 -5.35 10.49
CA SER A 41 -0.20 -4.83 10.50
C SER A 41 -0.45 -3.99 11.74
N TRP A 42 -1.38 -3.05 11.63
CA TRP A 42 -1.72 -2.15 12.72
C TRP A 42 -3.20 -1.77 12.67
N SER A 43 -3.78 -1.61 13.85
CA SER A 43 -5.10 -1.02 14.03
C SER A 43 -4.96 0.21 14.91
N GLY A 44 -5.28 1.38 14.39
CA GLY A 44 -5.17 2.65 15.10
C GLY A 44 -4.52 3.75 14.29
N LEU A 45 -4.03 4.78 14.97
CA LEU A 45 -3.40 5.92 14.32
C LEU A 45 -2.00 5.59 13.79
N THR A 46 -1.67 6.08 12.62
CA THR A 46 -0.36 5.89 12.00
C THR A 46 0.77 6.42 12.89
N VAL A 47 0.56 7.58 13.52
CA VAL A 47 1.57 8.18 14.40
C VAL A 47 1.86 7.35 15.65
N ASP A 48 0.86 6.66 16.18
CA ASP A 48 1.04 5.78 17.33
C ASP A 48 1.89 4.55 16.95
N TYR A 49 1.64 4.00 15.76
CA TYR A 49 2.47 2.94 15.20
C TYR A 49 3.92 3.39 15.04
N CYS A 50 4.13 4.57 14.45
CA CYS A 50 5.46 5.11 14.24
C CYS A 50 6.23 5.29 15.55
N LYS A 51 5.60 5.87 16.56
CA LYS A 51 6.20 6.06 17.89
C LYS A 51 6.54 4.74 18.56
N GLN A 52 5.63 3.79 18.52
CA GLN A 52 5.80 2.50 19.17
C GLN A 52 6.90 1.65 18.52
N ASN A 53 7.14 1.83 17.23
CA ASN A 53 8.12 1.07 16.46
C ASN A 53 9.36 1.87 16.08
N ASN A 54 9.57 3.06 16.66
CA ASN A 54 10.71 3.94 16.38
C ASN A 54 10.87 4.23 14.88
N ILE A 55 9.77 4.54 14.20
CA ILE A 55 9.76 4.94 12.79
C ILE A 55 10.01 6.45 12.71
N ASP A 56 11.05 6.84 11.99
CA ASP A 56 11.46 8.24 11.86
C ASP A 56 10.64 9.00 10.84
N VAL A 57 10.24 8.34 9.75
CA VAL A 57 9.57 9.01 8.63
C VAL A 57 8.55 8.09 7.96
N ILE A 58 7.42 8.68 7.54
CA ILE A 58 6.41 8.03 6.70
C ILE A 58 6.71 8.39 5.24
N THR A 59 6.78 7.38 4.37
CA THR A 59 6.98 7.58 2.93
C THR A 59 5.68 7.35 2.19
N LYS A 60 5.30 8.30 1.33
CA LYS A 60 4.07 8.28 0.53
C LYS A 60 4.37 8.48 -0.94
N GLY A 61 3.80 7.65 -1.81
CA GLY A 61 3.81 7.87 -3.25
C GLY A 61 2.69 8.83 -3.67
N LEU A 62 2.98 9.71 -4.62
CA LEU A 62 2.01 10.65 -5.20
C LEU A 62 1.84 10.37 -6.69
N ARG A 63 0.58 10.26 -7.14
CA ARG A 63 0.22 10.01 -8.54
C ARG A 63 -0.36 11.26 -9.21
N ALA A 64 -1.13 12.07 -8.49
CA ALA A 64 -1.83 13.23 -9.01
C ALA A 64 -1.92 14.34 -7.97
N VAL A 65 -2.24 15.56 -8.44
CA VAL A 65 -2.40 16.75 -7.59
C VAL A 65 -3.50 16.55 -6.53
N SER A 66 -4.60 15.90 -6.89
CA SER A 66 -5.69 15.58 -5.95
C SER A 66 -5.26 14.68 -4.79
N ASP A 67 -4.34 13.75 -5.06
CA ASP A 67 -3.75 12.93 -4.00
C ASP A 67 -2.92 13.80 -3.04
N PHE A 68 -2.18 14.78 -3.58
CA PHE A 68 -1.31 15.65 -2.80
C PHE A 68 -2.07 16.48 -1.76
N ASP A 69 -3.20 17.07 -2.12
CA ASP A 69 -3.98 17.90 -1.18
C ASP A 69 -4.40 17.10 0.05
N TYR A 70 -4.91 15.89 -0.14
CA TYR A 70 -5.30 15.01 0.95
C TYR A 70 -4.08 14.53 1.77
N GLU A 71 -3.04 14.08 1.11
CA GLU A 71 -1.84 13.56 1.75
C GLU A 71 -1.07 14.67 2.50
N LEU A 72 -1.10 15.91 2.00
CA LEU A 72 -0.48 17.05 2.69
C LEU A 72 -1.18 17.33 4.03
N GLN A 73 -2.50 17.28 4.08
CA GLN A 73 -3.23 17.44 5.33
C GLN A 73 -2.84 16.37 6.36
N GLN A 74 -2.74 15.11 5.92
CA GLN A 74 -2.29 14.02 6.77
C GLN A 74 -0.85 14.23 7.26
N ALA A 75 0.03 14.67 6.37
CA ALA A 75 1.43 14.96 6.72
C ALA A 75 1.55 16.06 7.77
N GLN A 76 0.74 17.11 7.66
CA GLN A 76 0.72 18.21 8.64
C GLN A 76 0.24 17.75 10.01
N VAL A 77 -0.78 16.90 10.06
CA VAL A 77 -1.26 16.29 11.33
C VAL A 77 -0.18 15.39 11.93
N ASN A 78 0.46 14.55 11.10
CA ASN A 78 1.54 13.67 11.55
C ASN A 78 2.73 14.47 12.11
N LEU A 79 3.08 15.59 11.46
CA LEU A 79 4.17 16.46 11.90
C LEU A 79 3.89 17.08 13.28
N GLN A 80 2.65 17.51 13.54
CA GLN A 80 2.25 17.98 14.87
C GLN A 80 2.45 16.91 15.94
N ALA A 81 2.29 15.66 15.58
CA ALA A 81 2.53 14.51 16.45
C ALA A 81 4.00 14.08 16.51
N GLY A 82 4.90 14.77 15.80
CA GLY A 82 6.34 14.51 15.80
C GLY A 82 6.84 13.46 14.81
N VAL A 83 6.06 13.18 13.75
CA VAL A 83 6.43 12.22 12.70
C VAL A 83 6.45 12.92 11.34
N ASP A 84 7.59 12.90 10.67
CA ASP A 84 7.75 13.48 9.35
C ASP A 84 7.16 12.61 8.25
N THR A 85 6.82 13.24 7.12
CA THR A 85 6.35 12.54 5.92
C THR A 85 7.18 12.98 4.72
N MET A 86 7.65 12.00 3.93
CA MET A 86 8.31 12.23 2.66
C MET A 86 7.40 11.82 1.51
N PHE A 87 7.32 12.67 0.49
CA PHE A 87 6.56 12.37 -0.73
C PHE A 87 7.49 11.99 -1.87
N MET A 88 7.14 10.91 -2.56
CA MET A 88 7.85 10.43 -3.74
C MET A 88 6.92 10.44 -4.95
N ALA A 89 7.41 10.96 -6.06
CA ALA A 89 6.67 10.88 -7.31
C ALA A 89 6.54 9.43 -7.76
N THR A 90 5.33 9.04 -8.17
CA THR A 90 5.09 7.73 -8.76
C THR A 90 5.69 7.68 -10.16
N ASP A 91 6.25 6.53 -10.52
CA ASP A 91 6.72 6.28 -11.88
C ASP A 91 5.57 6.54 -12.89
N PRO A 92 5.81 7.33 -13.94
CA PRO A 92 4.78 7.61 -14.96
C PRO A 92 4.12 6.36 -15.55
N ALA A 93 4.86 5.26 -15.66
CA ALA A 93 4.34 3.98 -16.13
C ALA A 93 3.25 3.39 -15.22
N HIS A 94 3.18 3.80 -13.96
CA HIS A 94 2.24 3.32 -12.95
C HIS A 94 1.32 4.39 -12.38
N SER A 95 1.40 5.62 -12.89
CA SER A 95 0.65 6.75 -12.34
C SER A 95 -0.88 6.63 -12.47
N PHE A 96 -1.36 5.84 -13.43
CA PHE A 96 -2.78 5.57 -13.66
C PHE A 96 -3.34 4.45 -12.76
N LEU A 97 -2.48 3.70 -12.07
CA LEU A 97 -2.92 2.54 -11.30
C LEU A 97 -3.73 2.93 -10.07
N SER A 98 -4.81 2.20 -9.87
CA SER A 98 -5.58 2.20 -8.63
C SER A 98 -6.06 0.78 -8.34
N SER A 99 -6.30 0.48 -7.08
CA SER A 99 -6.84 -0.82 -6.71
C SER A 99 -8.22 -1.08 -7.31
N SER A 100 -9.04 -0.04 -7.46
CA SER A 100 -10.35 -0.13 -8.10
C SER A 100 -10.24 -0.52 -9.56
N LEU A 101 -9.36 0.12 -10.33
CA LEU A 101 -9.12 -0.20 -11.74
C LEU A 101 -8.63 -1.65 -11.91
N VAL A 102 -7.63 -2.05 -11.12
CA VAL A 102 -7.06 -3.40 -11.21
C VAL A 102 -8.11 -4.47 -10.87
N LYS A 103 -8.92 -4.26 -9.84
CA LYS A 103 -10.00 -5.18 -9.46
C LYS A 103 -11.08 -5.27 -10.54
N GLU A 104 -11.44 -4.16 -11.15
CA GLU A 104 -12.41 -4.12 -12.25
C GLU A 104 -11.91 -4.91 -13.46
N LEU A 105 -10.68 -4.64 -13.90
CA LEU A 105 -10.08 -5.37 -15.01
C LEU A 105 -9.99 -6.88 -14.72
N ALA A 106 -9.57 -7.26 -13.52
CA ALA A 106 -9.51 -8.68 -13.14
C ALA A 106 -10.88 -9.35 -13.18
N LYS A 107 -11.92 -8.66 -12.72
CA LYS A 107 -13.31 -9.16 -12.75
C LYS A 107 -13.82 -9.46 -14.16
N TYR A 108 -13.41 -8.65 -15.14
CA TYR A 108 -13.81 -8.80 -16.54
C TYR A 108 -12.74 -9.48 -17.40
N ASN A 109 -11.82 -10.18 -16.79
CA ASN A 109 -10.73 -10.92 -17.46
C ASN A 109 -9.81 -10.04 -18.34
N GLY A 110 -9.65 -8.76 -17.96
CA GLY A 110 -8.68 -7.87 -18.59
C GLY A 110 -7.24 -8.25 -18.22
N ASP A 111 -6.30 -7.87 -19.06
CA ASP A 111 -4.88 -8.13 -18.80
C ASP A 111 -4.35 -7.17 -17.72
N ILE A 112 -3.95 -7.73 -16.58
CA ILE A 112 -3.34 -7.02 -15.47
C ILE A 112 -1.87 -7.40 -15.24
N SER A 113 -1.28 -8.15 -16.15
CA SER A 113 0.07 -8.72 -16.01
C SER A 113 1.17 -7.67 -15.83
N THR A 114 0.98 -6.47 -16.39
CA THR A 114 1.92 -5.35 -16.25
C THR A 114 1.60 -4.42 -15.08
N MET A 115 0.50 -4.66 -14.38
CA MET A 115 -0.02 -3.78 -13.32
C MET A 115 0.28 -4.28 -11.92
N VAL A 116 0.43 -5.59 -11.77
CA VAL A 116 0.63 -6.25 -10.48
C VAL A 116 1.66 -7.37 -10.60
N PRO A 117 2.32 -7.75 -9.49
CA PRO A 117 3.19 -8.94 -9.48
C PRO A 117 2.44 -10.23 -9.81
N PRO A 118 3.11 -11.25 -10.37
CA PRO A 118 2.46 -12.52 -10.75
C PRO A 118 1.67 -13.19 -9.63
N SER A 119 2.18 -13.18 -8.41
CA SER A 119 1.49 -13.75 -7.24
C SER A 119 0.18 -13.02 -6.93
N VAL A 120 0.18 -11.69 -7.07
CA VAL A 120 -1.02 -10.86 -6.87
C VAL A 120 -2.03 -11.08 -7.99
N GLN A 121 -1.56 -11.20 -9.24
CA GLN A 121 -2.41 -11.54 -10.38
C GLN A 121 -3.16 -12.86 -10.16
N GLN A 122 -2.46 -13.89 -9.75
CA GLN A 122 -3.07 -15.19 -9.46
C GLN A 122 -4.10 -15.11 -8.34
N ALA A 123 -3.78 -14.38 -7.27
CA ALA A 123 -4.69 -14.19 -6.15
C ALA A 123 -5.96 -13.42 -6.55
N LEU A 124 -5.82 -12.38 -7.38
CA LEU A 124 -6.94 -11.61 -7.91
C LEU A 124 -7.87 -12.46 -8.78
N LEU A 125 -7.31 -13.20 -9.73
CA LEU A 125 -8.09 -14.07 -10.62
C LEU A 125 -8.86 -15.13 -9.83
N LYS A 126 -8.24 -15.70 -8.81
CA LYS A 126 -8.89 -16.67 -7.92
C LYS A 126 -10.05 -16.06 -7.14
N LYS A 127 -9.89 -14.84 -6.62
CA LYS A 127 -10.91 -14.13 -5.83
C LYS A 127 -12.07 -13.60 -6.68
N THR A 128 -11.79 -13.16 -7.89
CA THR A 128 -12.81 -12.54 -8.78
C THR A 128 -13.51 -13.55 -9.67
N GLY A 129 -13.11 -14.82 -9.64
CA GLY A 129 -13.65 -15.86 -10.53
C GLY A 129 -13.17 -15.70 -11.97
N GLY A 130 -12.14 -14.91 -12.23
CA GLY A 130 -11.49 -14.78 -13.53
C GLY A 130 -10.89 -16.12 -13.99
N LYS A 131 -10.91 -16.34 -15.28
CA LYS A 131 -10.38 -17.55 -15.88
C LYS A 131 -8.90 -17.39 -16.23
#